data_6038227983f53ccdad6f69fa4d5ea242
#
_entry.id   6038227983f53ccdad6f69fa4d5ea242
#
_cell.length_a   1.000
_cell.length_b   1.000
_cell.length_c   1.000
_cell.angle_alpha   90.00
_cell.angle_beta   90.00
_cell.angle_gamma   90.00
#
_symmetry.space_group_name_H-M   'P 1'
#
loop_
_entity.id
_entity.type
_entity.pdbx_description
1 polymer ?
#
loop_
_entity_poly.entity_id
_entity_poly.type
_entity_poly.pdbx_seq_one_letter_code
_entity_poly.pdbx_strand_id
1 'polypeptide(L)'
;MAVRADLNLSLDGVAATADQTPENVFGEDWGRLVAPYVATRTFRERVMHDTSGSGTTGVDDRYAQAYFEGVGAEIMGAGMFGFHTYPNDPEWRGWWGEEPPFGFTVLVLTHTARAPMEFPNGTRFEFRTVTPQEALEEARSLAGDRDIRIGGGASVVRDFLAAGLIDVLHVALTPIVLGRGSRLWDDLHLLEDGYEVSSEVAESGVIHVTFRR
;
A
#
# COMPACT_ATOMS: atom_id res chain seq x y z
N MET A 1 -14.59 -4.46 11.51
CA MET A 1 -13.15 -4.10 11.40
C MET A 1 -12.43 -5.26 10.76
N ALA A 2 -11.93 -5.07 9.56
CA ALA A 2 -11.13 -6.04 8.82
C ALA A 2 -9.70 -5.55 8.68
N VAL A 3 -8.75 -6.48 8.53
CA VAL A 3 -7.35 -6.20 8.16
C VAL A 3 -7.22 -6.40 6.66
N ARG A 4 -6.90 -5.34 5.93
CA ARG A 4 -6.86 -5.33 4.46
C ARG A 4 -5.46 -5.03 3.95
N ALA A 5 -5.13 -5.59 2.79
CA ALA A 5 -3.96 -5.18 2.02
C ALA A 5 -4.33 -5.03 0.55
N ASP A 6 -3.79 -4.00 -0.09
CA ASP A 6 -4.00 -3.70 -1.51
C ASP A 6 -2.66 -3.44 -2.19
N LEU A 7 -2.33 -4.19 -3.24
CA LEU A 7 -1.06 -4.07 -3.95
C LEU A 7 -1.25 -4.11 -5.47
N ASN A 8 -0.42 -3.33 -6.16
CA ASN A 8 -0.23 -3.49 -7.60
C ASN A 8 0.89 -4.50 -7.84
N LEU A 9 0.66 -5.48 -8.70
CA LEU A 9 1.62 -6.53 -9.08
C LEU A 9 1.79 -6.59 -10.60
N SER A 10 2.99 -6.90 -11.04
CA SER A 10 3.23 -7.37 -12.41
C SER A 10 2.79 -8.83 -12.59
N LEU A 11 2.68 -9.32 -13.82
CA LEU A 11 2.36 -10.73 -14.11
C LEU A 11 3.35 -11.72 -13.48
N ASP A 12 4.62 -11.31 -13.31
CA ASP A 12 5.64 -12.11 -12.65
C ASP A 12 5.69 -11.88 -11.13
N GLY A 13 4.65 -11.23 -10.55
CA GLY A 13 4.44 -11.10 -9.10
C GLY A 13 5.26 -10.03 -8.40
N VAL A 14 5.91 -9.12 -9.14
CA VAL A 14 6.70 -8.02 -8.54
C VAL A 14 5.77 -6.93 -8.04
N ALA A 15 5.89 -6.60 -6.75
CA ALA A 15 5.15 -5.54 -6.06
C ALA A 15 6.01 -4.31 -5.71
N ALA A 16 7.32 -4.48 -5.57
CA ALA A 16 8.25 -3.38 -5.32
C ALA A 16 9.38 -3.43 -6.35
N THR A 17 9.53 -2.36 -7.10
CA THR A 17 10.49 -2.26 -8.21
C THR A 17 11.93 -2.07 -7.72
N ALA A 18 12.91 -2.37 -8.55
CA ALA A 18 14.33 -2.35 -8.20
C ALA A 18 15.13 -1.27 -8.95
N ASP A 19 14.46 -0.43 -9.74
CA ASP A 19 15.08 0.63 -10.55
C ASP A 19 14.99 2.02 -9.90
N GLN A 20 14.53 2.07 -8.66
CA GLN A 20 14.45 3.29 -7.86
C GLN A 20 15.84 3.75 -7.45
N THR A 21 16.09 5.06 -7.55
CA THR A 21 17.34 5.71 -7.12
C THR A 21 17.03 6.95 -6.27
N PRO A 22 18.00 7.50 -5.53
CA PRO A 22 17.79 8.76 -4.81
C PRO A 22 17.34 9.93 -5.70
N GLU A 23 17.77 9.95 -6.97
CA GLU A 23 17.42 10.98 -7.96
C GLU A 23 16.09 10.71 -8.64
N ASN A 24 15.67 9.43 -8.70
CA ASN A 24 14.40 8.98 -9.25
C ASN A 24 13.76 7.96 -8.31
N VAL A 25 13.16 8.46 -7.22
CA VAL A 25 12.63 7.65 -6.12
C VAL A 25 11.51 6.70 -6.53
N PHE A 26 10.82 6.99 -7.63
CA PHE A 26 9.75 6.11 -8.14
C PHE A 26 10.25 5.10 -9.16
N GLY A 27 11.29 5.43 -9.93
CA GLY A 27 11.74 4.61 -11.05
C GLY A 27 10.75 4.57 -12.22
N GLU A 28 11.20 4.05 -13.37
CA GLU A 28 10.35 3.87 -14.56
C GLU A 28 9.41 2.67 -14.37
N ASP A 29 9.93 1.58 -13.83
CA ASP A 29 9.18 0.33 -13.64
C ASP A 29 7.98 0.54 -12.70
N TRP A 30 8.14 1.34 -11.63
CA TRP A 30 7.03 1.69 -10.75
C TRP A 30 5.93 2.47 -11.50
N GLY A 31 6.31 3.47 -12.29
CA GLY A 31 5.35 4.22 -13.10
C GLY A 31 4.56 3.33 -14.05
N ARG A 32 5.22 2.35 -14.69
CA ARG A 32 4.56 1.36 -15.57
C ARG A 32 3.62 0.43 -14.78
N LEU A 33 4.04 -0.01 -13.59
CA LEU A 33 3.28 -0.92 -12.74
C LEU A 33 1.97 -0.30 -12.28
N VAL A 34 2.00 0.96 -11.84
CA VAL A 34 0.85 1.63 -11.23
C VAL A 34 0.08 2.55 -12.21
N ALA A 35 0.46 2.61 -13.48
CA ALA A 35 -0.16 3.52 -14.45
C ALA A 35 -1.70 3.45 -14.48
N PRO A 36 -2.36 2.28 -14.46
CA PRO A 36 -3.81 2.21 -14.41
C PRO A 36 -4.40 2.79 -13.12
N TYR A 37 -3.77 2.54 -11.97
CA TYR A 37 -4.19 3.09 -10.67
C TYR A 37 -4.04 4.62 -10.61
N VAL A 38 -2.90 5.15 -11.07
CA VAL A 38 -2.65 6.60 -11.11
C VAL A 38 -3.58 7.33 -12.08
N ALA A 39 -4.06 6.64 -13.13
CA ALA A 39 -5.02 7.20 -14.07
C ALA A 39 -6.44 7.34 -13.50
N THR A 40 -6.76 6.71 -12.37
CA THR A 40 -8.10 6.76 -11.78
C THR A 40 -8.46 8.15 -11.28
N ARG A 41 -9.75 8.50 -11.32
CA ARG A 41 -10.24 9.76 -10.76
C ARG A 41 -9.94 9.85 -9.26
N THR A 42 -10.17 8.77 -8.54
CA THR A 42 -9.94 8.72 -7.08
C THR A 42 -8.49 8.99 -6.71
N PHE A 43 -7.51 8.39 -7.40
CA PHE A 43 -6.11 8.66 -7.14
C PHE A 43 -5.76 10.13 -7.42
N ARG A 44 -6.22 10.66 -8.56
CA ARG A 44 -5.99 12.05 -8.94
C ARG A 44 -6.54 13.03 -7.89
N GLU A 45 -7.77 12.80 -7.42
CA GLU A 45 -8.41 13.63 -6.40
C GLU A 45 -7.74 13.49 -5.03
N ARG A 46 -7.50 12.25 -4.56
CA ARG A 46 -7.05 11.96 -3.19
C ARG A 46 -5.55 12.15 -2.98
N VAL A 47 -4.74 11.84 -3.98
CA VAL A 47 -3.28 11.83 -3.86
C VAL A 47 -2.63 12.99 -4.62
N MET A 48 -3.16 13.35 -5.80
CA MET A 48 -2.61 14.44 -6.61
C MET A 48 -3.33 15.78 -6.39
N HIS A 49 -4.38 15.81 -5.56
CA HIS A 49 -5.22 16.98 -5.29
C HIS A 49 -5.80 17.63 -6.56
N ASP A 50 -6.06 16.83 -7.58
CA ASP A 50 -6.61 17.27 -8.87
C ASP A 50 -8.14 17.42 -8.76
N THR A 51 -8.61 18.64 -8.67
CA THR A 51 -10.05 18.96 -8.56
C THR A 51 -10.75 19.10 -9.91
N SER A 52 -10.09 18.79 -11.03
CA SER A 52 -10.65 18.90 -12.38
C SER A 52 -11.75 17.89 -12.69
N GLY A 53 -11.88 16.84 -11.88
CA GLY A 53 -12.77 15.70 -12.13
C GLY A 53 -12.30 14.77 -13.26
N SER A 54 -11.07 14.94 -13.73
CA SER A 54 -10.47 14.07 -14.76
C SER A 54 -9.99 12.74 -14.17
N GLY A 55 -9.86 11.73 -15.04
CA GLY A 55 -9.43 10.40 -14.68
C GLY A 55 -10.43 9.32 -15.07
N THR A 56 -10.00 8.05 -15.05
CA THR A 56 -10.87 6.90 -15.34
C THR A 56 -11.84 6.64 -14.20
N THR A 57 -13.04 6.13 -14.50
CA THR A 57 -14.13 5.88 -13.53
C THR A 57 -14.66 4.45 -13.59
N GLY A 58 -13.94 3.54 -14.23
CA GLY A 58 -14.36 2.16 -14.38
C GLY A 58 -14.00 1.27 -13.19
N VAL A 59 -13.66 0.02 -13.49
CA VAL A 59 -13.35 -1.00 -12.48
C VAL A 59 -12.13 -0.60 -11.63
N ASP A 60 -11.07 -0.10 -12.25
CA ASP A 60 -9.87 0.36 -11.52
C ASP A 60 -10.21 1.44 -10.50
N ASP A 61 -11.08 2.41 -10.86
CA ASP A 61 -11.47 3.50 -9.96
C ASP A 61 -12.33 3.02 -8.79
N ARG A 62 -13.18 2.02 -9.00
CA ARG A 62 -13.95 1.40 -7.91
C ARG A 62 -13.03 0.77 -6.86
N TYR A 63 -11.97 0.07 -7.29
CA TYR A 63 -10.97 -0.48 -6.36
C TYR A 63 -10.14 0.63 -5.70
N ALA A 64 -9.81 1.68 -6.44
CA ALA A 64 -9.15 2.85 -5.87
C ALA A 64 -10.00 3.55 -4.80
N GLN A 65 -11.33 3.66 -4.99
CA GLN A 65 -12.25 4.17 -3.97
C GLN A 65 -12.25 3.28 -2.72
N ALA A 66 -12.41 1.97 -2.91
CA ALA A 66 -12.43 1.01 -1.81
C ALA A 66 -11.12 1.06 -1.00
N TYR A 67 -9.98 1.35 -1.62
CA TYR A 67 -8.68 1.51 -0.95
C TYR A 67 -8.74 2.60 0.14
N PHE A 68 -9.41 3.72 -0.10
CA PHE A 68 -9.47 4.85 0.83
C PHE A 68 -10.63 4.79 1.83
N GLU A 69 -11.65 3.99 1.54
CA GLU A 69 -12.89 3.97 2.34
C GLU A 69 -12.77 3.11 3.60
N GLY A 70 -13.35 3.60 4.69
CA GLY A 70 -13.53 2.83 5.93
C GLY A 70 -12.25 2.56 6.74
N VAL A 71 -11.09 3.09 6.32
CA VAL A 71 -9.81 2.88 7.01
C VAL A 71 -9.66 3.81 8.20
N GLY A 72 -9.20 3.26 9.34
CA GLY A 72 -8.98 4.00 10.58
C GLY A 72 -7.53 4.05 11.04
N ALA A 73 -6.71 3.12 10.54
CA ALA A 73 -5.26 3.09 10.78
C ALA A 73 -4.56 2.38 9.62
N GLU A 74 -3.30 2.68 9.43
CA GLU A 74 -2.47 1.99 8.45
C GLU A 74 -1.16 1.52 9.08
N ILE A 75 -0.63 0.39 8.56
CA ILE A 75 0.71 -0.10 8.86
C ILE A 75 1.48 -0.17 7.55
N MET A 76 2.66 0.46 7.49
CA MET A 76 3.54 0.39 6.33
C MET A 76 4.99 0.17 6.73
N GLY A 77 5.80 -0.29 5.80
CA GLY A 77 7.24 -0.43 6.01
C GLY A 77 8.01 0.86 5.76
N ALA A 78 9.17 0.98 6.39
CA ALA A 78 10.10 2.09 6.20
C ALA A 78 10.49 2.31 4.73
N GLY A 79 10.57 1.22 3.93
CA GLY A 79 10.86 1.32 2.50
C GLY A 79 9.78 2.08 1.74
N MET A 80 8.49 1.86 2.05
CA MET A 80 7.39 2.60 1.44
C MET A 80 7.32 4.05 1.91
N PHE A 81 7.55 4.32 3.21
CA PHE A 81 7.59 5.67 3.75
C PHE A 81 8.75 6.49 3.18
N GLY A 82 9.93 5.89 3.07
CA GLY A 82 11.17 6.61 2.86
C GLY A 82 11.82 6.42 1.50
N PHE A 83 11.44 5.40 0.74
CA PHE A 83 12.17 4.97 -0.45
C PHE A 83 13.67 4.90 -0.18
N HIS A 84 14.49 5.71 -0.86
CA HIS A 84 15.94 5.79 -0.63
C HIS A 84 16.37 6.91 0.33
N THR A 85 15.44 7.74 0.79
CA THR A 85 15.77 8.94 1.57
C THR A 85 15.79 8.65 3.07
N TYR A 86 14.74 8.07 3.61
CA TYR A 86 14.72 7.63 5.01
C TYR A 86 15.44 6.26 5.16
N PRO A 87 16.26 6.03 6.22
CA PRO A 87 16.42 6.88 7.40
C PRO A 87 17.58 7.89 7.33
N ASN A 88 18.21 8.06 6.18
CA ASN A 88 19.42 8.87 6.04
C ASN A 88 19.16 10.38 6.15
N ASP A 89 17.95 10.82 5.82
CA ASP A 89 17.52 12.21 6.00
C ASP A 89 16.52 12.30 7.19
N PRO A 90 16.92 12.85 8.34
CA PRO A 90 16.05 13.00 9.50
C PRO A 90 14.89 13.98 9.26
N GLU A 91 15.00 14.88 8.29
CA GLU A 91 13.95 15.85 7.94
C GLU A 91 12.94 15.29 6.90
N TRP A 92 13.19 14.10 6.37
CA TRP A 92 12.28 13.48 5.43
C TRP A 92 10.87 13.30 6.00
N ARG A 93 9.86 13.83 5.30
CA ARG A 93 8.46 13.84 5.73
C ARG A 93 7.55 12.88 4.97
N GLY A 94 8.11 12.01 4.16
CA GLY A 94 7.36 11.15 3.24
C GLY A 94 7.24 11.79 1.86
N TRP A 95 6.78 11.01 0.90
CA TRP A 95 6.69 11.43 -0.50
C TRP A 95 5.33 12.03 -0.91
N TRP A 96 4.38 12.09 0.04
CA TRP A 96 3.03 12.61 -0.22
C TRP A 96 2.92 14.14 -0.09
N GLY A 97 3.99 14.84 0.25
CA GLY A 97 3.98 16.28 0.46
C GLY A 97 3.35 16.70 1.80
N GLU A 98 2.78 17.91 1.84
CA GLU A 98 2.26 18.51 3.07
C GLU A 98 0.87 18.00 3.48
N GLU A 99 0.17 17.30 2.60
CA GLU A 99 -1.17 16.76 2.84
C GLU A 99 -1.24 15.26 2.50
N PRO A 100 -0.56 14.37 3.29
CA PRO A 100 -0.64 12.94 3.06
C PRO A 100 -2.09 12.43 3.11
N PRO A 101 -2.53 11.53 2.20
CA PRO A 101 -3.94 11.20 1.99
C PRO A 101 -4.54 10.24 3.03
N PHE A 102 -4.12 10.32 4.30
CA PHE A 102 -4.53 9.36 5.33
C PHE A 102 -5.59 9.97 6.26
N GLY A 103 -5.31 11.07 6.96
CA GLY A 103 -6.21 11.68 7.94
C GLY A 103 -6.39 10.85 9.23
N PHE A 104 -5.47 9.90 9.48
CA PHE A 104 -5.42 9.03 10.65
C PHE A 104 -3.96 8.63 10.95
N THR A 105 -3.74 7.82 11.99
CA THR A 105 -2.39 7.37 12.37
C THR A 105 -1.90 6.25 11.45
N VAL A 106 -0.67 6.41 10.98
CA VAL A 106 0.08 5.44 10.17
C VAL A 106 1.27 4.95 10.99
N LEU A 107 1.34 3.65 11.26
CA LEU A 107 2.48 3.00 11.91
C LEU A 107 3.52 2.64 10.84
N VAL A 108 4.71 3.21 10.94
CA VAL A 108 5.85 2.91 10.06
C VAL A 108 6.76 1.90 10.74
N LEU A 109 6.80 0.67 10.24
CA LEU A 109 7.68 -0.38 10.76
C LEU A 109 9.11 -0.13 10.29
N THR A 110 10.02 0.06 11.25
CA THR A 110 11.41 0.46 11.02
C THR A 110 12.33 -0.02 12.12
N HIS A 111 13.60 -0.19 11.80
CA HIS A 111 14.67 -0.41 12.78
C HIS A 111 15.34 0.88 13.25
N THR A 112 14.94 2.02 12.70
CA THR A 112 15.51 3.34 13.04
C THR A 112 14.49 4.16 13.82
N ALA A 113 14.80 4.45 15.08
CA ALA A 113 13.91 5.24 15.93
C ALA A 113 13.75 6.67 15.39
N ARG A 114 12.53 7.17 15.41
CA ARG A 114 12.19 8.55 15.02
C ARG A 114 11.03 9.07 15.87
N ALA A 115 11.04 10.39 16.14
CA ALA A 115 9.89 11.05 16.76
C ALA A 115 8.67 11.01 15.83
N PRO A 116 7.45 10.95 16.39
CA PRO A 116 6.22 11.04 15.59
C PRO A 116 6.15 12.32 14.77
N MET A 117 5.46 12.26 13.63
CA MET A 117 5.24 13.39 12.74
C MET A 117 3.76 13.63 12.55
N GLU A 118 3.34 14.88 12.66
CA GLU A 118 1.94 15.30 12.53
C GLU A 118 1.77 16.24 11.33
N PHE A 119 0.60 16.13 10.69
CA PHE A 119 0.20 16.97 9.56
C PHE A 119 -1.14 17.66 9.85
N PRO A 120 -1.38 18.86 9.29
CA PRO A 120 -2.58 19.65 9.55
C PRO A 120 -3.89 18.93 9.20
N ASN A 121 -3.88 18.00 8.25
CA ASN A 121 -5.03 17.22 7.82
C ASN A 121 -5.37 16.02 8.74
N GLY A 122 -4.70 15.91 9.92
CA GLY A 122 -4.91 14.84 10.88
C GLY A 122 -4.11 13.57 10.62
N THR A 123 -3.27 13.53 9.59
CA THR A 123 -2.33 12.42 9.39
C THR A 123 -1.23 12.47 10.44
N ARG A 124 -0.93 11.31 11.04
CA ARG A 124 0.16 11.15 12.00
C ARG A 124 0.98 9.91 11.66
N PHE A 125 2.28 10.07 11.46
CA PHE A 125 3.21 8.94 11.32
C PHE A 125 3.85 8.63 12.67
N GLU A 126 3.82 7.36 13.07
CA GLU A 126 4.50 6.84 14.24
C GLU A 126 5.45 5.71 13.83
N PHE A 127 6.66 5.73 14.36
CA PHE A 127 7.73 4.82 13.96
C PHE A 127 7.90 3.73 15.01
N ARG A 128 7.88 2.46 14.59
CA ARG A 128 7.88 1.30 15.49
C ARG A 128 8.88 0.24 15.06
N THR A 129 9.54 -0.35 16.07
CA THR A 129 10.34 -1.57 15.92
C THR A 129 9.63 -2.67 16.69
N VAL A 130 8.65 -3.29 16.09
CA VAL A 130 7.76 -4.29 16.67
C VAL A 130 7.45 -5.39 15.67
N THR A 131 6.92 -6.51 16.13
CA THR A 131 6.43 -7.60 15.28
C THR A 131 5.13 -7.23 14.56
N PRO A 132 4.75 -7.95 13.47
CA PRO A 132 3.46 -7.76 12.82
C PRO A 132 2.26 -7.85 13.77
N GLN A 133 2.27 -8.78 14.72
CA GLN A 133 1.21 -8.97 15.71
C GLN A 133 1.09 -7.75 16.64
N GLU A 134 2.20 -7.28 17.20
CA GLU A 134 2.22 -6.11 18.09
C GLU A 134 1.78 -4.83 17.34
N ALA A 135 2.23 -4.65 16.10
CA ALA A 135 1.80 -3.55 15.26
C ALA A 135 0.29 -3.58 15.01
N LEU A 136 -0.26 -4.77 14.75
CA LEU A 136 -1.70 -4.94 14.53
C LEU A 136 -2.52 -4.65 15.79
N GLU A 137 -2.04 -5.06 16.97
CA GLU A 137 -2.70 -4.74 18.25
C GLU A 137 -2.75 -3.24 18.51
N GLU A 138 -1.65 -2.52 18.26
CA GLU A 138 -1.61 -1.07 18.35
C GLU A 138 -2.56 -0.42 17.33
N ALA A 139 -2.52 -0.87 16.06
CA ALA A 139 -3.38 -0.35 15.00
C ALA A 139 -4.87 -0.55 15.28
N ARG A 140 -5.27 -1.66 15.92
CA ARG A 140 -6.66 -1.91 16.37
C ARG A 140 -7.14 -0.85 17.35
N SER A 141 -6.30 -0.49 18.30
CA SER A 141 -6.61 0.56 19.27
C SER A 141 -6.78 1.94 18.63
N LEU A 142 -6.03 2.21 17.56
CA LEU A 142 -6.07 3.46 16.80
C LEU A 142 -7.24 3.54 15.83
N ALA A 143 -7.59 2.43 15.18
CA ALA A 143 -8.62 2.37 14.16
C ALA A 143 -10.05 2.47 14.72
N GLY A 144 -10.29 2.10 15.97
CA GLY A 144 -11.62 1.94 16.55
C GLY A 144 -12.39 0.84 15.82
N ASP A 145 -13.60 1.16 15.32
CA ASP A 145 -14.45 0.21 14.59
C ASP A 145 -14.13 0.16 13.08
N ARG A 146 -13.18 0.98 12.59
CA ARG A 146 -12.79 1.06 11.17
C ARG A 146 -11.77 -0.02 10.83
N ASP A 147 -11.59 -0.24 9.52
CA ASP A 147 -10.62 -1.19 9.00
C ASP A 147 -9.18 -0.74 9.19
N ILE A 148 -8.27 -1.71 9.25
CA ILE A 148 -6.83 -1.49 9.28
C ILE A 148 -6.28 -1.87 7.91
N ARG A 149 -5.46 -0.98 7.32
CA ARG A 149 -4.80 -1.24 6.05
C ARG A 149 -3.33 -1.56 6.26
N ILE A 150 -2.87 -2.64 5.63
CA ILE A 150 -1.45 -2.93 5.47
C ILE A 150 -1.04 -2.31 4.14
N GLY A 151 -0.50 -1.07 4.19
CA GLY A 151 -0.25 -0.25 3.00
C GLY A 151 0.94 -0.67 2.14
N GLY A 152 1.81 -1.53 2.68
CA GLY A 152 3.00 -2.00 1.95
C GLY A 152 4.33 -1.64 2.67
N GLY A 153 5.57 -1.82 2.10
CA GLY A 153 5.84 -2.50 0.83
C GLY A 153 5.62 -4.02 0.82
N ALA A 154 6.06 -4.66 -0.25
CA ALA A 154 5.84 -6.10 -0.48
C ALA A 154 6.28 -6.99 0.68
N SER A 155 7.42 -6.72 1.32
CA SER A 155 7.92 -7.51 2.45
C SER A 155 6.99 -7.43 3.66
N VAL A 156 6.51 -6.25 4.01
CA VAL A 156 5.58 -6.08 5.14
C VAL A 156 4.27 -6.83 4.88
N VAL A 157 3.68 -6.68 3.69
CA VAL A 157 2.45 -7.42 3.35
C VAL A 157 2.68 -8.92 3.41
N ARG A 158 3.82 -9.41 2.90
CA ARG A 158 4.19 -10.84 2.96
C ARG A 158 4.32 -11.35 4.39
N ASP A 159 4.95 -10.58 5.29
CA ASP A 159 5.08 -10.95 6.70
C ASP A 159 3.72 -11.07 7.39
N PHE A 160 2.78 -10.15 7.10
CA PHE A 160 1.41 -10.20 7.61
C PHE A 160 0.60 -11.37 7.01
N LEU A 161 0.80 -11.69 5.73
CA LEU A 161 0.18 -12.86 5.08
C LEU A 161 0.70 -14.16 5.68
N ALA A 162 2.02 -14.30 5.83
CA ALA A 162 2.66 -15.47 6.43
C ALA A 162 2.21 -15.70 7.89
N ALA A 163 1.95 -14.62 8.62
CA ALA A 163 1.41 -14.68 9.97
C ALA A 163 -0.12 -14.91 10.04
N GLY A 164 -0.81 -15.00 8.89
CA GLY A 164 -2.26 -15.18 8.84
C GLY A 164 -3.08 -13.99 9.34
N LEU A 165 -2.55 -12.78 9.26
CA LEU A 165 -3.13 -11.56 9.87
C LEU A 165 -3.97 -10.70 8.91
N ILE A 166 -4.10 -11.07 7.64
CA ILE A 166 -4.87 -10.33 6.63
C ILE A 166 -6.20 -11.04 6.38
N ASP A 167 -7.31 -10.32 6.52
CA ASP A 167 -8.66 -10.81 6.23
C ASP A 167 -9.03 -10.64 4.76
N VAL A 168 -8.57 -9.54 4.14
CA VAL A 168 -8.84 -9.22 2.73
C VAL A 168 -7.54 -8.80 2.06
N LEU A 169 -7.08 -9.59 1.08
CA LEU A 169 -6.01 -9.20 0.18
C LEU A 169 -6.61 -8.89 -1.19
N HIS A 170 -6.35 -7.69 -1.70
CA HIS A 170 -6.62 -7.33 -3.07
C HIS A 170 -5.30 -7.11 -3.82
N VAL A 171 -5.18 -7.70 -5.00
CA VAL A 171 -4.06 -7.48 -5.91
C VAL A 171 -4.55 -7.06 -7.28
N ALA A 172 -4.00 -5.95 -7.77
CA ALA A 172 -4.21 -5.46 -9.13
C ALA A 172 -3.04 -5.94 -10.01
N LEU A 173 -3.28 -7.00 -10.80
CA LEU A 173 -2.28 -7.56 -11.71
C LEU A 173 -2.23 -6.73 -13.00
N THR A 174 -1.24 -5.86 -13.10
CA THR A 174 -0.96 -5.12 -14.33
C THR A 174 -0.35 -6.06 -15.35
N PRO A 175 -0.81 -6.09 -16.63
CA PRO A 175 -0.39 -7.07 -17.63
C PRO A 175 1.00 -6.74 -18.23
N ILE A 176 2.01 -6.59 -17.36
CA ILE A 176 3.41 -6.36 -17.69
C ILE A 176 4.32 -7.36 -16.98
N VAL A 177 5.52 -7.56 -17.51
CA VAL A 177 6.59 -8.34 -16.88
C VAL A 177 7.72 -7.40 -16.54
N LEU A 178 8.18 -7.40 -15.30
CA LEU A 178 9.29 -6.56 -14.83
C LEU A 178 10.60 -7.33 -14.76
N GLY A 179 10.58 -8.62 -14.43
CA GLY A 179 11.75 -9.49 -14.39
C GLY A 179 12.72 -9.23 -13.23
N ARG A 180 12.50 -8.14 -12.49
CA ARG A 180 13.31 -7.71 -11.34
C ARG A 180 12.45 -7.00 -10.29
N GLY A 181 12.91 -6.96 -9.04
CA GLY A 181 12.20 -6.37 -7.91
C GLY A 181 11.77 -7.40 -6.86
N SER A 182 11.05 -6.94 -5.84
CA SER A 182 10.54 -7.81 -4.76
C SER A 182 9.19 -8.40 -5.14
N ARG A 183 9.11 -9.73 -5.14
CA ARG A 183 7.87 -10.46 -5.40
C ARG A 183 7.05 -10.62 -4.14
N LEU A 184 5.73 -10.53 -4.28
CA LEU A 184 4.81 -10.77 -3.16
C LEU A 184 4.73 -12.23 -2.77
N TRP A 185 4.71 -13.14 -3.75
CA TRP A 185 4.38 -14.55 -3.55
C TRP A 185 5.52 -15.43 -3.04
N ASP A 186 6.73 -14.87 -2.89
CA ASP A 186 7.86 -15.63 -2.38
C ASP A 186 7.53 -16.17 -0.97
N ASP A 187 7.76 -17.47 -0.76
CA ASP A 187 7.53 -18.19 0.50
C ASP A 187 6.06 -18.26 1.00
N LEU A 188 5.08 -17.92 0.14
CA LEU A 188 3.65 -18.01 0.45
C LEU A 188 2.99 -19.22 -0.24
N HIS A 189 3.38 -20.43 0.16
CA HIS A 189 2.84 -21.67 -0.39
C HIS A 189 1.43 -21.95 0.14
N LEU A 190 0.47 -22.26 -0.77
CA LEU A 190 -0.94 -22.58 -0.46
C LEU A 190 -1.68 -21.48 0.28
N LEU A 191 -1.30 -20.22 0.03
CA LEU A 191 -2.00 -19.07 0.63
C LEU A 191 -3.51 -19.09 0.33
N GLU A 192 -3.88 -19.49 -0.88
CA GLU A 192 -5.27 -19.54 -1.36
C GLU A 192 -6.18 -20.46 -0.57
N ASP A 193 -5.65 -21.51 0.06
CA ASP A 193 -6.44 -22.49 0.83
C ASP A 193 -7.18 -21.84 2.03
N GLY A 194 -6.69 -20.67 2.48
CA GLY A 194 -7.30 -19.93 3.59
C GLY A 194 -8.32 -18.87 3.16
N TYR A 195 -8.62 -18.74 1.85
CA TYR A 195 -9.42 -17.65 1.31
C TYR A 195 -10.44 -18.10 0.27
N GLU A 196 -11.56 -17.38 0.18
CA GLU A 196 -12.36 -17.35 -1.02
C GLU A 196 -11.73 -16.39 -2.03
N VAL A 197 -11.49 -16.86 -3.26
CA VAL A 197 -10.80 -16.08 -4.29
C VAL A 197 -11.78 -15.70 -5.41
N SER A 198 -11.81 -14.42 -5.74
CA SER A 198 -12.59 -13.89 -6.88
C SER A 198 -11.70 -13.00 -7.76
N SER A 199 -12.07 -12.85 -9.03
CA SER A 199 -11.35 -11.98 -9.95
C SER A 199 -12.26 -11.24 -10.91
N GLU A 200 -11.82 -10.06 -11.35
CA GLU A 200 -12.49 -9.21 -12.32
C GLU A 200 -11.44 -8.51 -13.20
N VAL A 201 -11.74 -8.36 -14.48
CA VAL A 201 -10.86 -7.68 -15.44
C VAL A 201 -11.39 -6.27 -15.68
N ALA A 202 -10.52 -5.29 -15.50
CA ALA A 202 -10.80 -3.88 -15.78
C ALA A 202 -10.65 -3.54 -17.27
N GLU A 203 -11.18 -2.38 -17.65
CA GLU A 203 -11.08 -1.83 -19.00
C GLU A 203 -9.63 -1.52 -19.41
N SER A 204 -8.77 -1.27 -18.44
CA SER A 204 -7.33 -1.09 -18.59
C SER A 204 -6.57 -2.37 -18.95
N GLY A 205 -7.23 -3.54 -18.78
CA GLY A 205 -6.62 -4.86 -18.88
C GLY A 205 -6.02 -5.36 -17.56
N VAL A 206 -6.08 -4.58 -16.48
CA VAL A 206 -5.69 -5.03 -15.13
C VAL A 206 -6.65 -6.13 -14.66
N ILE A 207 -6.10 -7.17 -14.04
CA ILE A 207 -6.87 -8.22 -13.41
C ILE A 207 -6.86 -7.98 -11.89
N HIS A 208 -8.01 -7.59 -11.36
CA HIS A 208 -8.20 -7.46 -9.93
C HIS A 208 -8.51 -8.83 -9.33
N VAL A 209 -7.69 -9.29 -8.39
CA VAL A 209 -7.91 -10.55 -7.67
C VAL A 209 -8.08 -10.22 -6.19
N THR A 210 -9.17 -10.72 -5.60
CA THR A 210 -9.49 -10.52 -4.18
C THR A 210 -9.54 -11.86 -3.48
N PHE A 211 -8.78 -11.96 -2.40
CA PHE A 211 -8.78 -13.06 -1.44
C PHE A 211 -9.49 -12.58 -0.19
N ARG A 212 -10.51 -13.33 0.29
CA ARG A 212 -11.32 -12.95 1.45
C ARG A 212 -11.52 -14.14 2.37
N ARG A 213 -11.32 -13.94 3.67
CA ARG A 213 -11.68 -14.91 4.74
C ARG A 213 -13.05 -14.64 5.30
#